data_2757182f2bebb246ead0b7688a9984f8
#
_entry.id   2757182f2bebb246ead0b7688a9984f8
#
_cell.length_a   1.000
_cell.length_b   1.000
_cell.length_c   1.000
_cell.angle_alpha   90.00
_cell.angle_beta   90.00
_cell.angle_gamma   90.00
#
_symmetry.space_group_name_H-M   'P 1'
#
loop_
_entity.id
_entity.type
_entity.pdbx_description
1 polymer ?
#
loop_
_entity_poly.entity_id
_entity_poly.type
_entity_poly.pdbx_seq_one_letter_code
_entity_poly.pdbx_strand_id
1 'polypeptide(L)'
;MPGFALSARFLPSRRRALAASVLVLGMTAGMGRAAAPQPVLLGIDGEFGLDNSTSAQAVELGMRAAIAEINAAGGVLHGRPLALVVKDHRSIPARGIRNIQEFAAMPDLVAVFGGRFSPVIIEELPALRATNLLFMAPWSSADAIVDNEMRPNYVFRLSLRDSLAMPKLLQTAQRRGLQRVGLLLTNTSWGRSNAQAAARAAETLPALKIVGTSWYNWRDTSLVDNYQHLRAAGAQAIVLVANDDEAAILVREVVALPKEQRLPILSHWGVTGGEFAAQAGPALQQVDFSVIQTFSFFRADPARVRRFLDSAAKVSNVRRIEDVKGPVGAAHAYDLTHILALAIDRAGSTDRKAVRDALERLGTVRGLVKTYAPPFTPARHEALGPGELLLARYRADGVLVPAGD
;
A
#
# COMPACT_ATOMS: atom_id res chain seq x y z
N MET A 1 5.47 15.56 -92.69
CA MET A 1 4.78 16.22 -93.82
C MET A 1 3.33 16.43 -93.49
N PRO A 2 2.68 17.38 -93.97
CA PRO A 2 2.75 18.83 -93.72
C PRO A 2 1.44 19.27 -93.05
N GLY A 3 1.16 20.39 -92.69
CA GLY A 3 1.44 21.76 -93.03
C GLY A 3 0.51 22.69 -92.32
N PHE A 4 1.01 23.86 -92.16
CA PHE A 4 0.44 25.16 -92.50
C PHE A 4 -0.99 25.50 -91.98
N ALA A 5 -1.32 26.71 -91.54
CA ALA A 5 -0.73 28.04 -91.57
C ALA A 5 -1.63 28.97 -90.74
N LEU A 6 -1.03 30.00 -90.11
CA LEU A 6 -1.29 31.42 -90.26
C LEU A 6 -2.76 31.90 -90.17
N SER A 7 -3.12 32.87 -89.53
CA SER A 7 -2.73 34.29 -89.28
C SER A 7 -3.92 34.98 -88.58
N ALA A 8 -3.91 35.99 -87.96
CA ALA A 8 -3.34 37.30 -87.81
C ALA A 8 -4.25 38.21 -87.01
N ARG A 9 -3.64 38.99 -86.15
CA ARG A 9 -3.94 40.40 -85.81
C ARG A 9 -5.37 40.88 -85.54
N PHE A 10 -5.55 41.46 -84.33
CA PHE A 10 -5.78 42.89 -84.15
C PHE A 10 -5.84 43.28 -82.69
N LEU A 11 -4.95 44.17 -82.24
CA LEU A 11 -5.06 45.10 -81.10
C LEU A 11 -5.93 46.29 -81.58
N PRO A 12 -6.49 47.23 -80.71
CA PRO A 12 -6.09 47.63 -79.38
C PRO A 12 -7.30 48.04 -78.46
N SER A 13 -7.08 48.28 -77.21
CA SER A 13 -7.26 49.59 -76.59
C SER A 13 -7.17 49.59 -75.10
N ARG A 14 -6.41 50.54 -74.60
CA ARG A 14 -6.20 50.84 -73.19
C ARG A 14 -7.49 51.27 -72.49
N ARG A 15 -7.77 50.70 -71.31
CA ARG A 15 -8.38 51.42 -70.21
C ARG A 15 -7.72 51.04 -68.89
N ARG A 16 -7.09 52.01 -68.24
CA ARG A 16 -6.52 51.91 -66.89
C ARG A 16 -7.68 51.79 -65.90
N ALA A 17 -7.67 50.72 -65.10
CA ALA A 17 -8.41 50.59 -63.87
C ALA A 17 -7.42 50.40 -62.72
N LEU A 18 -7.37 51.41 -61.83
CA LEU A 18 -6.68 51.31 -60.56
C LEU A 18 -7.38 50.21 -59.69
N ALA A 19 -6.70 49.15 -59.43
CA ALA A 19 -7.13 48.22 -58.41
C ALA A 19 -6.37 48.53 -57.09
N ALA A 20 -7.12 49.06 -56.13
CA ALA A 20 -6.64 49.29 -54.77
C ALA A 20 -6.47 47.92 -54.10
N SER A 21 -5.22 47.51 -53.88
CA SER A 21 -4.89 46.29 -53.09
C SER A 21 -5.13 46.60 -51.61
N VAL A 22 -6.24 46.12 -51.06
CA VAL A 22 -6.47 46.09 -49.62
C VAL A 22 -5.64 44.92 -49.04
N LEU A 23 -4.52 45.24 -48.39
CA LEU A 23 -3.71 44.31 -47.66
C LEU A 23 -4.45 43.96 -46.35
N VAL A 24 -5.23 42.85 -46.33
CA VAL A 24 -5.79 42.30 -45.11
C VAL A 24 -4.63 41.62 -44.36
N LEU A 25 -4.04 42.30 -43.38
CA LEU A 25 -3.15 41.70 -42.40
C LEU A 25 -4.03 40.76 -41.54
N GLY A 26 -4.03 39.48 -41.88
CA GLY A 26 -4.57 38.44 -41.02
C GLY A 26 -3.70 38.30 -39.76
N MET A 27 -4.10 38.95 -38.67
CA MET A 27 -3.62 38.59 -37.32
C MET A 27 -4.11 37.18 -37.00
N THR A 28 -3.39 36.17 -37.39
CA THR A 28 -3.51 34.85 -36.76
C THR A 28 -2.97 35.00 -35.34
N ALA A 29 -3.85 35.32 -34.39
CA ALA A 29 -3.57 35.14 -32.98
C ALA A 29 -3.24 33.64 -32.79
N GLY A 30 -1.95 33.33 -32.75
CA GLY A 30 -1.47 32.04 -32.34
C GLY A 30 -1.99 31.80 -30.94
N MET A 31 -3.06 31.00 -30.82
CA MET A 31 -3.45 30.40 -29.53
C MET A 31 -2.26 29.58 -29.09
N GLY A 32 -1.39 30.19 -28.32
CA GLY A 32 -0.33 29.50 -27.61
C GLY A 32 -1.00 28.39 -26.81
N ARG A 33 -0.79 27.14 -27.23
CA ARG A 33 -1.23 25.97 -26.50
C ARG A 33 -0.49 26.05 -25.17
N ALA A 34 -1.20 26.45 -24.10
CA ALA A 34 -0.63 26.48 -22.77
C ALA A 34 0.04 25.13 -22.52
N ALA A 35 1.32 25.15 -22.15
CA ALA A 35 2.03 23.92 -21.82
C ALA A 35 1.23 23.19 -20.74
N ALA A 36 1.04 21.88 -20.92
CA ALA A 36 0.33 21.08 -19.92
C ALA A 36 1.03 21.24 -18.55
N PRO A 37 0.25 21.42 -17.47
CA PRO A 37 0.83 21.60 -16.14
C PRO A 37 1.78 20.46 -15.80
N GLN A 38 2.95 20.77 -15.25
CA GLN A 38 3.91 19.77 -14.80
C GLN A 38 3.27 18.89 -13.71
N PRO A 39 3.36 17.54 -13.79
CA PRO A 39 2.76 16.67 -12.81
C PRO A 39 3.42 16.82 -11.44
N VAL A 40 2.65 16.56 -10.39
CA VAL A 40 3.18 16.32 -9.04
C VAL A 40 3.46 14.82 -8.91
N LEU A 41 4.68 14.46 -8.51
CA LEU A 41 5.13 13.08 -8.50
C LEU A 41 4.92 12.43 -7.13
N LEU A 42 4.39 11.21 -7.15
CA LEU A 42 4.34 10.29 -6.02
C LEU A 42 5.18 9.07 -6.34
N GLY A 43 6.05 8.66 -5.41
CA GLY A 43 6.85 7.46 -5.55
C GLY A 43 6.18 6.23 -4.92
N ILE A 44 6.47 5.05 -5.43
CA ILE A 44 6.30 3.79 -4.72
C ILE A 44 7.59 2.99 -4.78
N ASP A 45 8.10 2.56 -3.63
CA ASP A 45 9.19 1.59 -3.51
C ASP A 45 8.65 0.29 -2.93
N GLY A 46 8.55 -0.73 -3.75
CA GLY A 46 7.94 -2.01 -3.39
C GLY A 46 8.79 -3.20 -3.82
N GLU A 47 8.30 -4.37 -3.53
CA GLU A 47 8.92 -5.65 -3.85
C GLU A 47 8.35 -6.28 -5.13
N PHE A 48 8.28 -5.51 -6.22
CA PHE A 48 7.65 -5.90 -7.49
C PHE A 48 8.30 -7.11 -8.17
N GLY A 49 9.59 -7.28 -8.00
CA GLY A 49 10.35 -8.37 -8.61
C GLY A 49 10.47 -9.62 -7.75
N LEU A 50 9.62 -9.79 -6.73
CA LEU A 50 9.51 -11.04 -5.98
C LEU A 50 8.41 -11.91 -6.57
N ASP A 51 8.73 -13.17 -6.84
CA ASP A 51 7.75 -14.18 -7.23
C ASP A 51 6.69 -14.33 -6.13
N ASN A 52 5.44 -14.55 -6.54
CA ASN A 52 4.28 -14.72 -5.66
C ASN A 52 3.92 -13.51 -4.77
N SER A 53 4.68 -12.43 -4.75
CA SER A 53 4.30 -11.23 -4.00
C SER A 53 3.20 -10.45 -4.74
N THR A 54 2.12 -10.15 -4.03
CA THR A 54 1.00 -9.35 -4.54
C THR A 54 0.84 -8.03 -3.78
N SER A 55 1.65 -7.82 -2.74
CA SER A 55 1.52 -6.65 -1.84
C SER A 55 1.91 -5.34 -2.50
N ALA A 56 3.03 -5.29 -3.23
CA ALA A 56 3.43 -4.08 -3.95
C ALA A 56 2.40 -3.70 -5.03
N GLN A 57 1.89 -4.70 -5.77
CA GLN A 57 0.84 -4.50 -6.77
C GLN A 57 -0.48 -4.03 -6.14
N ALA A 58 -0.82 -4.51 -4.95
CA ALA A 58 -2.01 -4.06 -4.22
C ALA A 58 -1.89 -2.59 -3.79
N VAL A 59 -0.73 -2.19 -3.27
CA VAL A 59 -0.45 -0.79 -2.92
C VAL A 59 -0.50 0.08 -4.19
N GLU A 60 0.14 -0.34 -5.26
CA GLU A 60 0.12 0.35 -6.55
C GLU A 60 -1.30 0.50 -7.10
N LEU A 61 -2.14 -0.54 -7.03
CA LEU A 61 -3.55 -0.49 -7.43
C LEU A 61 -4.30 0.61 -6.67
N GLY A 62 -4.15 0.66 -5.36
CA GLY A 62 -4.78 1.69 -4.53
C GLY A 62 -4.34 3.09 -4.92
N MET A 63 -3.03 3.31 -5.10
CA MET A 63 -2.49 4.59 -5.55
C MET A 63 -2.99 4.98 -6.93
N ARG A 64 -2.93 4.08 -7.93
CA ARG A 64 -3.39 4.36 -9.29
C ARG A 64 -4.88 4.66 -9.37
N ALA A 65 -5.71 3.94 -8.61
CA ALA A 65 -7.15 4.20 -8.53
C ALA A 65 -7.43 5.60 -7.96
N ALA A 66 -6.77 5.98 -6.87
CA ALA A 66 -6.90 7.31 -6.28
C ALA A 66 -6.36 8.41 -7.21
N ILE A 67 -5.20 8.21 -7.83
CA ILE A 67 -4.60 9.16 -8.80
C ILE A 67 -5.55 9.39 -9.98
N ALA A 68 -6.13 8.32 -10.54
CA ALA A 68 -7.07 8.43 -11.66
C ALA A 68 -8.31 9.26 -11.27
N GLU A 69 -8.81 9.06 -10.05
CA GLU A 69 -9.96 9.79 -9.52
C GLU A 69 -9.63 11.27 -9.27
N ILE A 70 -8.51 11.55 -8.61
CA ILE A 70 -8.05 12.91 -8.30
C ILE A 70 -7.81 13.68 -9.60
N ASN A 71 -7.13 13.06 -10.57
CA ASN A 71 -6.85 13.69 -11.87
C ASN A 71 -8.13 13.95 -12.68
N ALA A 72 -9.09 13.04 -12.62
CA ALA A 72 -10.41 13.25 -13.25
C ALA A 72 -11.22 14.39 -12.61
N ALA A 73 -10.95 14.67 -11.32
CA ALA A 73 -11.56 15.79 -10.59
C ALA A 73 -10.81 17.14 -10.78
N GLY A 74 -9.73 17.15 -11.60
CA GLY A 74 -8.96 18.36 -11.90
C GLY A 74 -7.55 18.40 -11.31
N GLY A 75 -7.08 17.31 -10.72
CA GLY A 75 -5.74 17.23 -10.13
C GLY A 75 -5.59 17.97 -8.80
N VAL A 76 -4.37 18.37 -8.49
CA VAL A 76 -3.99 19.14 -7.30
C VAL A 76 -3.41 20.51 -7.72
N LEU A 77 -3.24 21.45 -6.77
CA LEU A 77 -2.61 22.75 -7.01
C LEU A 77 -3.18 23.47 -8.26
N HIS A 78 -4.52 23.54 -8.33
CA HIS A 78 -5.23 24.22 -9.43
C HIS A 78 -4.98 23.65 -10.83
N GLY A 79 -4.89 22.33 -10.96
CA GLY A 79 -4.87 21.67 -12.27
C GLY A 79 -3.63 20.84 -12.58
N ARG A 80 -2.69 20.67 -11.63
CA ARG A 80 -1.55 19.79 -11.80
C ARG A 80 -1.96 18.33 -11.60
N PRO A 81 -1.74 17.43 -12.58
CA PRO A 81 -2.05 16.02 -12.39
C PRO A 81 -1.05 15.36 -11.43
N LEU A 82 -1.50 14.36 -10.70
CA LEU A 82 -0.63 13.43 -10.00
C LEU A 82 -0.08 12.38 -10.97
N ALA A 83 1.21 12.02 -10.81
CA ALA A 83 1.83 10.93 -11.56
C ALA A 83 2.61 10.01 -10.63
N LEU A 84 2.63 8.70 -10.95
CA LEU A 84 3.28 7.67 -10.16
C LEU A 84 4.64 7.29 -10.75
N VAL A 85 5.67 7.26 -9.91
CA VAL A 85 7.00 6.72 -10.23
C VAL A 85 7.22 5.44 -9.43
N VAL A 86 7.50 4.34 -10.11
CA VAL A 86 7.63 3.01 -9.50
C VAL A 86 9.09 2.60 -9.44
N LYS A 87 9.53 2.10 -8.28
CA LYS A 87 10.84 1.46 -8.07
C LYS A 87 10.68 0.13 -7.34
N ASP A 88 11.66 -0.74 -7.51
CA ASP A 88 11.66 -2.12 -7.00
C ASP A 88 12.89 -2.38 -6.13
N HIS A 89 12.68 -2.54 -4.83
CA HIS A 89 13.75 -2.88 -3.89
C HIS A 89 13.99 -4.40 -3.76
N ARG A 90 13.11 -5.25 -4.30
CA ARG A 90 13.20 -6.74 -4.22
C ARG A 90 13.46 -7.27 -2.81
N SER A 91 12.90 -6.63 -1.78
CA SER A 91 13.18 -6.95 -0.38
C SER A 91 14.67 -6.85 0.02
N ILE A 92 15.45 -6.02 -0.68
CA ILE A 92 16.89 -5.78 -0.42
C ILE A 92 17.06 -4.36 0.12
N PRO A 93 17.44 -4.17 1.41
CA PRO A 93 17.56 -2.85 2.04
C PRO A 93 18.48 -1.88 1.29
N ALA A 94 19.64 -2.34 0.80
CA ALA A 94 20.55 -1.49 0.05
C ALA A 94 19.96 -0.94 -1.26
N ARG A 95 18.99 -1.64 -1.86
CA ARG A 95 18.23 -1.14 -3.02
C ARG A 95 17.22 -0.10 -2.58
N GLY A 96 16.48 -0.35 -1.50
CA GLY A 96 15.54 0.60 -0.93
C GLY A 96 16.22 1.92 -0.59
N ILE A 97 17.35 1.89 0.13
CA ILE A 97 18.15 3.08 0.46
C ILE A 97 18.50 3.88 -0.79
N ARG A 98 19.00 3.22 -1.85
CA ARG A 98 19.31 3.88 -3.11
C ARG A 98 18.07 4.46 -3.78
N ASN A 99 16.97 3.72 -3.80
CA ASN A 99 15.69 4.19 -4.36
C ASN A 99 15.20 5.45 -3.66
N ILE A 100 15.28 5.51 -2.32
CA ILE A 100 14.93 6.70 -1.52
C ILE A 100 15.80 7.90 -1.94
N GLN A 101 17.12 7.71 -2.09
CA GLN A 101 18.03 8.78 -2.53
C GLN A 101 17.69 9.28 -3.94
N GLU A 102 17.39 8.37 -4.87
CA GLU A 102 16.99 8.71 -6.23
C GLU A 102 15.64 9.42 -6.28
N PHE A 103 14.65 8.99 -5.49
CA PHE A 103 13.38 9.70 -5.36
C PHE A 103 13.57 11.10 -4.77
N ALA A 104 14.42 11.23 -3.77
CA ALA A 104 14.70 12.51 -3.13
C ALA A 104 15.27 13.55 -4.08
N ALA A 105 16.02 13.10 -5.09
CA ALA A 105 16.64 13.95 -6.12
C ALA A 105 15.65 14.36 -7.23
N MET A 106 14.44 13.76 -7.30
CA MET A 106 13.46 14.10 -8.33
C MET A 106 12.76 15.42 -8.01
N PRO A 107 12.75 16.39 -8.94
CA PRO A 107 11.92 17.58 -8.80
C PRO A 107 10.44 17.21 -8.71
N ASP A 108 9.68 17.95 -7.93
CA ASP A 108 8.24 17.76 -7.73
C ASP A 108 7.80 16.39 -7.17
N LEU A 109 8.72 15.54 -6.72
CA LEU A 109 8.38 14.33 -5.99
C LEU A 109 8.15 14.67 -4.51
N VAL A 110 6.89 14.54 -4.10
CA VAL A 110 6.44 14.96 -2.76
C VAL A 110 6.65 13.85 -1.73
N ALA A 111 6.23 12.62 -2.04
CA ALA A 111 6.25 11.52 -1.08
C ALA A 111 6.51 10.17 -1.77
N VAL A 112 7.01 9.21 -0.98
CA VAL A 112 7.17 7.80 -1.39
C VAL A 112 6.28 6.92 -0.54
N PHE A 113 5.60 5.98 -1.18
CA PHE A 113 4.86 4.90 -0.52
C PHE A 113 5.75 3.66 -0.42
N GLY A 114 5.79 3.05 0.76
CA GLY A 114 6.57 1.83 0.99
C GLY A 114 5.78 0.55 0.74
N GLY A 115 6.50 -0.55 0.56
CA GLY A 115 5.95 -1.90 0.47
C GLY A 115 5.63 -2.53 1.83
N ARG A 116 5.51 -3.87 1.87
CA ARG A 116 5.15 -4.62 3.10
C ARG A 116 6.33 -4.93 4.02
N PHE A 117 7.57 -4.90 3.53
CA PHE A 117 8.72 -5.40 4.26
C PHE A 117 9.29 -4.38 5.25
N SER A 118 8.85 -4.46 6.52
CA SER A 118 9.36 -3.60 7.59
C SER A 118 10.89 -3.59 7.73
N PRO A 119 11.63 -4.71 7.56
CA PRO A 119 13.10 -4.68 7.62
C PRO A 119 13.74 -3.76 6.58
N VAL A 120 13.18 -3.66 5.37
CA VAL A 120 13.67 -2.74 4.33
C VAL A 120 13.47 -1.30 4.77
N ILE A 121 12.25 -0.96 5.19
CA ILE A 121 11.88 0.41 5.57
C ILE A 121 12.67 0.89 6.79
N ILE A 122 12.93 0.02 7.77
CA ILE A 122 13.74 0.38 8.93
C ILE A 122 15.15 0.79 8.52
N GLU A 123 15.74 0.09 7.55
CA GLU A 123 17.06 0.44 7.00
C GLU A 123 17.03 1.68 6.09
N GLU A 124 15.87 2.06 5.56
CA GLU A 124 15.67 3.29 4.80
C GLU A 124 15.53 4.55 5.68
N LEU A 125 15.19 4.41 6.95
CA LEU A 125 14.95 5.56 7.85
C LEU A 125 16.11 6.57 7.89
N PRO A 126 17.39 6.20 7.92
CA PRO A 126 18.49 7.16 7.86
C PRO A 126 18.49 7.99 6.55
N ALA A 127 18.19 7.37 5.40
CA ALA A 127 18.10 8.07 4.11
C ALA A 127 16.89 9.00 4.05
N LEU A 128 15.73 8.57 4.58
CA LEU A 128 14.54 9.40 4.72
C LEU A 128 14.81 10.62 5.61
N ARG A 129 15.52 10.44 6.72
CA ARG A 129 15.95 11.54 7.61
C ARG A 129 16.85 12.53 6.89
N ALA A 130 17.85 12.04 6.18
CA ALA A 130 18.83 12.88 5.50
C ALA A 130 18.21 13.72 4.36
N THR A 131 17.15 13.24 3.76
CA THR A 131 16.50 13.86 2.58
C THR A 131 15.21 14.61 2.91
N ASN A 132 14.67 14.49 4.13
CA ASN A 132 13.36 14.99 4.51
C ASN A 132 12.25 14.55 3.53
N LEU A 133 12.40 13.37 2.92
CA LEU A 133 11.41 12.83 2.01
C LEU A 133 10.21 12.30 2.81
N LEU A 134 9.01 12.72 2.43
CA LEU A 134 7.78 12.18 3.02
C LEU A 134 7.64 10.71 2.70
N PHE A 135 7.38 9.90 3.71
CA PHE A 135 7.16 8.47 3.57
C PHE A 135 5.79 8.06 4.07
N MET A 136 5.04 7.39 3.21
CA MET A 136 3.69 6.90 3.48
C MET A 136 3.76 5.38 3.61
N ALA A 137 3.37 4.83 4.77
CA ALA A 137 3.42 3.40 5.05
C ALA A 137 2.01 2.78 5.01
N PRO A 138 1.60 2.18 3.87
CA PRO A 138 0.27 1.57 3.71
C PRO A 138 0.20 0.12 4.18
N TRP A 139 1.33 -0.53 4.49
CA TRP A 139 1.34 -1.96 4.83
C TRP A 139 2.26 -2.31 6.00
N SER A 140 3.53 -1.93 5.95
CA SER A 140 4.53 -2.35 6.93
C SER A 140 4.16 -1.97 8.37
N SER A 141 4.33 -2.92 9.31
CA SER A 141 3.71 -2.87 10.65
C SER A 141 4.67 -2.70 11.81
N ALA A 142 6.00 -2.84 11.64
CA ALA A 142 6.94 -2.68 12.74
C ALA A 142 6.80 -1.31 13.40
N ASP A 143 6.76 -1.28 14.73
CA ASP A 143 6.51 -0.05 15.50
C ASP A 143 7.57 1.02 15.19
N ALA A 144 8.84 0.64 15.07
CA ALA A 144 9.97 1.54 14.84
C ALA A 144 9.89 2.35 13.53
N ILE A 145 9.01 1.99 12.59
CA ILE A 145 8.82 2.74 11.35
C ILE A 145 8.31 4.16 11.63
N VAL A 146 7.36 4.30 12.54
CA VAL A 146 6.79 5.60 12.93
C VAL A 146 7.31 6.06 14.29
N ASP A 147 7.49 5.13 15.25
CA ASP A 147 8.12 5.40 16.52
C ASP A 147 9.66 5.47 16.37
N ASN A 148 10.10 6.33 15.44
CA ASN A 148 11.50 6.60 15.13
C ASN A 148 11.99 7.88 15.85
N GLU A 149 13.30 8.13 15.81
CA GLU A 149 13.90 9.28 16.45
C GLU A 149 13.91 10.56 15.60
N MET A 150 13.30 10.55 14.39
CA MET A 150 13.27 11.74 13.53
C MET A 150 12.47 12.88 14.16
N ARG A 151 13.06 14.06 14.21
CA ARG A 151 12.39 15.29 14.64
C ARG A 151 12.78 16.44 13.71
N PRO A 152 11.85 16.98 12.91
CA PRO A 152 10.46 16.53 12.73
C PRO A 152 10.36 15.16 12.03
N ASN A 153 9.29 14.41 12.30
CA ASN A 153 9.05 13.12 11.67
C ASN A 153 8.37 13.30 10.31
N TYR A 154 8.90 12.66 9.28
CA TYR A 154 8.38 12.68 7.91
C TYR A 154 7.71 11.36 7.49
N VAL A 155 7.53 10.42 8.43
CA VAL A 155 6.88 9.13 8.20
C VAL A 155 5.45 9.15 8.72
N PHE A 156 4.49 8.76 7.89
CA PHE A 156 3.07 8.66 8.21
C PHE A 156 2.56 7.26 7.88
N ARG A 157 1.74 6.68 8.75
CA ARG A 157 1.24 5.32 8.56
C ARG A 157 -0.29 5.25 8.60
N LEU A 158 -0.85 4.62 7.58
CA LEU A 158 -2.20 4.10 7.59
C LEU A 158 -2.08 2.59 7.38
N SER A 159 -1.85 1.87 8.46
CA SER A 159 -1.56 0.45 8.45
C SER A 159 -1.73 -0.12 9.85
N LEU A 160 -1.68 -1.45 9.99
CA LEU A 160 -1.52 -2.11 11.27
C LEU A 160 -0.16 -1.73 11.89
N ARG A 161 -0.09 -1.69 13.21
CA ARG A 161 1.18 -1.67 13.95
C ARG A 161 1.27 -2.88 14.88
N ASP A 162 2.48 -3.35 15.13
CA ASP A 162 2.71 -4.58 15.90
C ASP A 162 2.23 -4.47 17.34
N SER A 163 2.34 -3.28 17.94
CA SER A 163 1.82 -2.97 19.29
C SER A 163 0.29 -2.96 19.39
N LEU A 164 -0.44 -3.01 18.28
CA LEU A 164 -1.88 -3.26 18.24
C LEU A 164 -2.18 -4.70 17.82
N ALA A 165 -1.38 -5.28 16.94
CA ALA A 165 -1.57 -6.64 16.43
C ALA A 165 -1.45 -7.70 17.53
N MET A 166 -0.35 -7.67 18.28
CA MET A 166 -0.07 -8.68 19.30
C MET A 166 -1.10 -8.69 20.43
N PRO A 167 -1.48 -7.56 21.04
CA PRO A 167 -2.57 -7.57 22.02
C PRO A 167 -3.86 -8.17 21.47
N LYS A 168 -4.25 -7.85 20.23
CA LYS A 168 -5.47 -8.39 19.59
C LYS A 168 -5.40 -9.90 19.42
N LEU A 169 -4.27 -10.44 18.93
CA LEU A 169 -4.08 -11.88 18.73
C LEU A 169 -4.09 -12.62 20.08
N LEU A 170 -3.35 -12.13 21.08
CA LEU A 170 -3.30 -12.74 22.41
C LEU A 170 -4.66 -12.66 23.12
N GLN A 171 -5.36 -11.54 23.09
CA GLN A 171 -6.72 -11.41 23.60
C GLN A 171 -7.70 -12.36 22.91
N THR A 172 -7.51 -12.59 21.60
CA THR A 172 -8.32 -13.56 20.87
C THR A 172 -8.05 -14.98 21.35
N ALA A 173 -6.80 -15.37 21.55
CA ALA A 173 -6.46 -16.66 22.13
C ALA A 173 -7.13 -16.82 23.50
N GLN A 174 -6.99 -15.83 24.38
CA GLN A 174 -7.58 -15.85 25.72
C GLN A 174 -9.11 -16.00 25.69
N ARG A 175 -9.82 -15.21 24.84
CA ARG A 175 -11.28 -15.31 24.71
C ARG A 175 -11.75 -16.68 24.19
N ARG A 176 -10.90 -17.38 23.45
CA ARG A 176 -11.14 -18.76 22.98
C ARG A 176 -10.78 -19.82 24.02
N GLY A 177 -10.37 -19.42 25.23
CA GLY A 177 -9.92 -20.35 26.29
C GLY A 177 -8.51 -20.90 26.07
N LEU A 178 -7.74 -20.38 25.11
CA LEU A 178 -6.40 -20.80 24.77
C LEU A 178 -5.39 -19.98 25.58
N GLN A 179 -5.13 -20.42 26.79
CA GLN A 179 -4.34 -19.65 27.77
C GLN A 179 -2.82 -19.82 27.64
N ARG A 180 -2.35 -20.85 26.92
CA ARG A 180 -0.94 -21.10 26.67
C ARG A 180 -0.64 -20.94 25.18
N VAL A 181 0.15 -19.93 24.84
CA VAL A 181 0.41 -19.53 23.45
C VAL A 181 1.90 -19.69 23.14
N GLY A 182 2.21 -20.35 22.03
CA GLY A 182 3.54 -20.36 21.42
C GLY A 182 3.67 -19.23 20.39
N LEU A 183 4.81 -18.55 20.38
CA LEU A 183 5.12 -17.57 19.34
C LEU A 183 6.05 -18.19 18.29
N LEU A 184 5.63 -18.20 17.03
CA LEU A 184 6.45 -18.62 15.88
C LEU A 184 6.73 -17.39 15.02
N LEU A 185 7.95 -16.88 15.07
CA LEU A 185 8.31 -15.56 14.58
C LEU A 185 9.46 -15.62 13.57
N THR A 186 9.40 -14.79 12.55
CA THR A 186 10.52 -14.59 11.62
C THR A 186 11.72 -13.94 12.34
N ASN A 187 12.93 -14.40 12.07
CA ASN A 187 14.18 -13.86 12.64
C ASN A 187 14.62 -12.58 11.91
N THR A 188 13.77 -11.55 11.96
CA THR A 188 13.98 -10.23 11.35
C THR A 188 13.65 -9.12 12.35
N SER A 189 13.90 -7.86 11.99
CA SER A 189 13.44 -6.70 12.79
C SER A 189 11.93 -6.68 12.99
N TRP A 190 11.14 -7.17 12.01
CA TRP A 190 9.70 -7.32 12.15
C TRP A 190 9.30 -8.36 13.20
N GLY A 191 9.93 -9.55 13.18
CA GLY A 191 9.68 -10.55 14.22
C GLY A 191 10.06 -10.05 15.61
N ARG A 192 11.18 -9.32 15.75
CA ARG A 192 11.60 -8.70 17.02
C ARG A 192 10.61 -7.64 17.51
N SER A 193 10.08 -6.79 16.62
CA SER A 193 9.01 -5.84 16.94
C SER A 193 7.79 -6.55 17.53
N ASN A 194 7.38 -7.66 16.91
CA ASN A 194 6.26 -8.49 17.38
C ASN A 194 6.55 -9.19 18.72
N ALA A 195 7.77 -9.70 18.92
CA ALA A 195 8.15 -10.31 20.20
C ALA A 195 8.05 -9.30 21.36
N GLN A 196 8.54 -8.06 21.15
CA GLN A 196 8.44 -6.99 22.13
C GLN A 196 6.99 -6.59 22.40
N ALA A 197 6.18 -6.47 21.34
CA ALA A 197 4.76 -6.14 21.46
C ALA A 197 3.98 -7.25 22.20
N ALA A 198 4.29 -8.52 21.94
CA ALA A 198 3.70 -9.67 22.63
C ALA A 198 4.08 -9.71 24.12
N ALA A 199 5.34 -9.44 24.45
CA ALA A 199 5.79 -9.37 25.85
C ALA A 199 5.03 -8.30 26.63
N ARG A 200 4.97 -7.07 26.09
CA ARG A 200 4.19 -5.97 26.71
C ARG A 200 2.70 -6.30 26.85
N ALA A 201 2.12 -6.94 25.85
CA ALA A 201 0.71 -7.32 25.89
C ALA A 201 0.43 -8.39 26.94
N ALA A 202 1.33 -9.38 27.13
CA ALA A 202 1.19 -10.42 28.13
C ALA A 202 1.15 -9.89 29.57
N GLU A 203 1.84 -8.77 29.86
CA GLU A 203 1.78 -8.09 31.17
C GLU A 203 0.35 -7.66 31.54
N THR A 204 -0.49 -7.36 30.56
CA THR A 204 -1.88 -6.94 30.75
C THR A 204 -2.88 -8.10 30.65
N LEU A 205 -2.42 -9.32 30.44
CA LEU A 205 -3.23 -10.52 30.25
C LEU A 205 -2.81 -11.65 31.22
N PRO A 206 -3.06 -11.51 32.53
CA PRO A 206 -2.49 -12.38 33.56
C PRO A 206 -2.93 -13.86 33.43
N ALA A 207 -4.07 -14.13 32.78
CA ALA A 207 -4.54 -15.50 32.52
C ALA A 207 -3.89 -16.15 31.30
N LEU A 208 -3.09 -15.40 30.52
CA LEU A 208 -2.42 -15.90 29.31
C LEU A 208 -0.93 -16.03 29.56
N LYS A 209 -0.35 -17.15 29.15
CA LYS A 209 1.07 -17.42 29.24
C LYS A 209 1.67 -17.66 27.84
N ILE A 210 2.71 -16.92 27.50
CA ILE A 210 3.59 -17.24 26.38
C ILE A 210 4.53 -18.36 26.85
N VAL A 211 4.35 -19.58 26.32
CA VAL A 211 5.08 -20.77 26.77
C VAL A 211 6.41 -20.96 26.07
N GLY A 212 6.63 -20.24 24.97
CA GLY A 212 7.88 -20.25 24.23
C GLY A 212 7.82 -19.36 22.99
N THR A 213 9.00 -19.03 22.50
CA THR A 213 9.19 -18.33 21.22
C THR A 213 10.16 -19.16 20.38
N SER A 214 9.75 -19.49 19.17
CA SER A 214 10.58 -20.17 18.18
C SER A 214 10.81 -19.26 16.98
N TRP A 215 12.04 -19.22 16.50
CA TRP A 215 12.46 -18.33 15.42
C TRP A 215 12.77 -19.13 14.17
N TYR A 216 12.33 -18.64 13.01
CA TYR A 216 12.67 -19.18 11.70
C TYR A 216 13.25 -18.08 10.81
N ASN A 217 13.96 -18.43 9.76
CA ASN A 217 14.50 -17.48 8.79
C ASN A 217 13.65 -17.50 7.53
N TRP A 218 13.59 -16.36 6.84
CA TRP A 218 13.00 -16.33 5.52
C TRP A 218 13.69 -17.33 4.60
N ARG A 219 12.89 -18.04 3.80
CA ARG A 219 13.28 -19.14 2.92
C ARG A 219 13.62 -20.45 3.63
N ASP A 220 13.35 -20.57 4.92
CA ASP A 220 13.34 -21.90 5.54
C ASP A 220 12.29 -22.76 4.83
N THR A 221 12.68 -24.00 4.52
CA THR A 221 11.87 -24.94 3.73
C THR A 221 10.99 -25.84 4.59
N SER A 222 11.09 -25.73 5.91
CA SER A 222 10.28 -26.43 6.91
C SER A 222 10.20 -25.61 8.19
N LEU A 223 9.02 -25.62 8.83
CA LEU A 223 8.76 -24.99 10.13
C LEU A 223 8.18 -26.01 11.14
N VAL A 224 8.06 -27.27 10.76
CA VAL A 224 7.42 -28.28 11.60
C VAL A 224 8.16 -28.52 12.93
N ASP A 225 9.48 -28.47 12.94
CA ASP A 225 10.28 -28.62 14.17
C ASP A 225 10.06 -27.46 15.13
N ASN A 226 9.99 -26.24 14.61
CA ASN A 226 9.63 -25.02 15.37
C ASN A 226 8.24 -25.15 15.99
N TYR A 227 7.27 -25.62 15.21
CA TYR A 227 5.91 -25.87 15.66
C TYR A 227 5.85 -26.94 16.74
N GLN A 228 6.52 -28.11 16.53
CA GLN A 228 6.57 -29.21 17.48
C GLN A 228 7.26 -28.81 18.80
N HIS A 229 8.32 -28.01 18.74
CA HIS A 229 8.97 -27.44 19.92
C HIS A 229 7.98 -26.64 20.78
N LEU A 230 7.21 -25.75 20.17
CA LEU A 230 6.19 -24.96 20.88
C LEU A 230 5.06 -25.82 21.42
N ARG A 231 4.63 -26.83 20.67
CA ARG A 231 3.64 -27.82 21.13
C ARG A 231 4.13 -28.61 22.33
N ALA A 232 5.37 -29.08 22.29
CA ALA A 232 6.00 -29.78 23.41
C ALA A 232 6.14 -28.92 24.68
N ALA A 233 6.33 -27.58 24.50
CA ALA A 233 6.29 -26.62 25.60
C ALA A 233 4.88 -26.39 26.17
N GLY A 234 3.86 -27.06 25.62
CA GLY A 234 2.48 -27.03 26.08
C GLY A 234 1.65 -25.91 25.47
N ALA A 235 2.00 -25.38 24.32
CA ALA A 235 1.16 -24.41 23.60
C ALA A 235 -0.21 -25.03 23.27
N GLN A 236 -1.26 -24.21 23.37
CA GLN A 236 -2.64 -24.51 22.98
C GLN A 236 -3.03 -23.78 21.68
N ALA A 237 -2.24 -22.76 21.31
CA ALA A 237 -2.36 -22.05 20.05
C ALA A 237 -0.97 -21.53 19.64
N ILE A 238 -0.82 -21.28 18.34
CA ILE A 238 0.37 -20.61 17.79
C ILE A 238 -0.03 -19.20 17.34
N VAL A 239 0.71 -18.19 17.79
CA VAL A 239 0.71 -16.87 17.17
C VAL A 239 1.84 -16.85 16.14
N LEU A 240 1.46 -16.69 14.88
CA LEU A 240 2.37 -16.77 13.73
C LEU A 240 2.67 -15.39 13.17
N VAL A 241 3.94 -15.05 13.04
CA VAL A 241 4.42 -13.87 12.30
C VAL A 241 5.22 -14.36 11.10
N ALA A 242 4.55 -14.46 9.96
CA ALA A 242 5.10 -15.00 8.73
C ALA A 242 4.56 -14.27 7.50
N ASN A 243 5.28 -14.40 6.40
CA ASN A 243 4.77 -14.07 5.07
C ASN A 243 4.07 -15.31 4.47
N ASP A 244 3.64 -15.16 3.25
CA ASP A 244 2.83 -16.13 2.51
C ASP A 244 3.52 -17.49 2.31
N ASP A 245 4.79 -17.49 1.87
CA ASP A 245 5.53 -18.72 1.54
C ASP A 245 5.73 -19.61 2.78
N GLU A 246 6.30 -19.06 3.85
CA GLU A 246 6.59 -19.82 5.08
C GLU A 246 5.31 -20.24 5.81
N ALA A 247 4.28 -19.40 5.79
CA ALA A 247 2.99 -19.77 6.37
C ALA A 247 2.32 -20.92 5.59
N ALA A 248 2.44 -20.93 4.26
CA ALA A 248 1.91 -22.03 3.45
C ALA A 248 2.65 -23.35 3.69
N ILE A 249 3.98 -23.29 3.87
CA ILE A 249 4.79 -24.45 4.28
C ILE A 249 4.27 -24.98 5.62
N LEU A 250 4.17 -24.13 6.64
CA LEU A 250 3.70 -24.52 7.96
C LEU A 250 2.31 -25.16 7.92
N VAL A 251 1.35 -24.59 7.18
CA VAL A 251 -0.01 -25.12 7.07
C VAL A 251 -0.01 -26.52 6.48
N ARG A 252 0.75 -26.77 5.40
CA ARG A 252 0.88 -28.10 4.80
C ARG A 252 1.51 -29.12 5.74
N GLU A 253 2.52 -28.73 6.51
CA GLU A 253 3.19 -29.58 7.49
C GLU A 253 2.27 -29.89 8.68
N VAL A 254 1.53 -28.91 9.18
CA VAL A 254 0.58 -29.11 10.28
C VAL A 254 -0.54 -30.08 9.87
N VAL A 255 -1.02 -30.02 8.64
CA VAL A 255 -2.05 -30.95 8.14
C VAL A 255 -1.52 -32.39 8.01
N ALA A 256 -0.23 -32.58 7.82
CA ALA A 256 0.38 -33.91 7.83
C ALA A 256 0.44 -34.55 9.22
N LEU A 257 0.29 -33.78 10.29
CA LEU A 257 0.22 -34.29 11.67
C LEU A 257 -1.16 -34.90 11.98
N PRO A 258 -1.24 -35.83 12.96
CA PRO A 258 -2.50 -36.27 13.54
C PRO A 258 -3.40 -35.08 13.93
N LYS A 259 -4.72 -35.21 13.74
CA LYS A 259 -5.67 -34.11 13.91
C LYS A 259 -5.61 -33.49 15.33
N GLU A 260 -5.40 -34.28 16.35
CA GLU A 260 -5.28 -33.92 17.76
C GLU A 260 -4.00 -33.12 18.06
N GLN A 261 -3.06 -33.10 17.14
CA GLN A 261 -1.81 -32.33 17.24
C GLN A 261 -1.87 -30.98 16.52
N ARG A 262 -2.96 -30.70 15.80
CA ARG A 262 -3.13 -29.47 15.02
C ARG A 262 -3.70 -28.36 15.90
N LEU A 263 -2.82 -27.47 16.35
CA LEU A 263 -3.21 -26.31 17.15
C LEU A 263 -3.82 -25.19 16.29
N PRO A 264 -4.75 -24.40 16.83
CA PRO A 264 -5.17 -23.15 16.20
C PRO A 264 -4.00 -22.22 15.91
N ILE A 265 -4.01 -21.57 14.72
CA ILE A 265 -3.01 -20.61 14.30
C ILE A 265 -3.65 -19.25 14.19
N LEU A 266 -3.18 -18.29 14.98
CA LEU A 266 -3.56 -16.89 14.95
C LEU A 266 -2.44 -16.10 14.26
N SER A 267 -2.65 -15.75 13.00
CA SER A 267 -1.60 -15.19 12.15
C SER A 267 -1.62 -13.68 12.11
N HIS A 268 -0.42 -13.10 12.10
CA HIS A 268 -0.23 -11.73 11.64
C HIS A 268 -0.55 -11.62 10.14
N TRP A 269 -0.78 -10.43 9.63
CA TRP A 269 -1.30 -10.20 8.28
C TRP A 269 -0.26 -10.35 7.13
N GLY A 270 1.03 -10.60 7.43
CA GLY A 270 2.06 -10.80 6.40
C GLY A 270 1.70 -11.84 5.35
N VAL A 271 0.95 -12.87 5.76
CA VAL A 271 0.43 -13.94 4.89
C VAL A 271 -0.49 -13.44 3.77
N THR A 272 -1.04 -12.23 3.88
CA THR A 272 -1.97 -11.68 2.89
C THR A 272 -1.29 -10.90 1.77
N GLY A 273 0.03 -10.83 1.78
CA GLY A 273 0.82 -10.08 0.80
C GLY A 273 1.33 -10.90 -0.38
N GLY A 274 0.86 -12.14 -0.54
CA GLY A 274 1.22 -13.04 -1.63
C GLY A 274 0.15 -14.08 -1.91
N GLU A 275 0.52 -15.21 -2.48
CA GLU A 275 -0.39 -16.26 -2.93
C GLU A 275 -0.60 -17.38 -1.86
N PHE A 276 -0.63 -17.00 -0.58
CA PHE A 276 -0.74 -17.94 0.56
C PHE A 276 -1.85 -18.98 0.39
N ALA A 277 -3.08 -18.54 0.05
CA ALA A 277 -4.21 -19.45 -0.08
C ALA A 277 -4.02 -20.46 -1.22
N ALA A 278 -3.44 -20.06 -2.34
CA ALA A 278 -3.15 -20.93 -3.46
C ALA A 278 -2.03 -21.93 -3.12
N GLN A 279 -0.99 -21.46 -2.42
CA GLN A 279 0.16 -22.28 -2.02
C GLN A 279 -0.19 -23.28 -0.92
N ALA A 280 -0.99 -22.89 0.07
CA ALA A 280 -1.48 -23.78 1.11
C ALA A 280 -2.51 -24.79 0.57
N GLY A 281 -3.26 -24.39 -0.46
CA GLY A 281 -4.25 -25.22 -1.13
C GLY A 281 -5.32 -25.76 -0.17
N PRO A 282 -5.82 -27.01 -0.40
CA PRO A 282 -6.86 -27.62 0.43
C PRO A 282 -6.46 -27.82 1.91
N ALA A 283 -5.16 -27.81 2.21
CA ALA A 283 -4.65 -27.93 3.57
C ALA A 283 -5.16 -26.78 4.46
N LEU A 284 -5.32 -25.59 3.91
CA LEU A 284 -5.79 -24.40 4.64
C LEU A 284 -7.18 -24.61 5.27
N GLN A 285 -8.05 -25.41 4.66
CA GLN A 285 -9.38 -25.72 5.18
C GLN A 285 -9.38 -26.77 6.31
N GLN A 286 -8.24 -27.38 6.59
CA GLN A 286 -8.08 -28.43 7.60
C GLN A 286 -7.37 -27.93 8.86
N VAL A 287 -6.99 -26.66 8.90
CA VAL A 287 -6.36 -25.97 10.04
C VAL A 287 -7.26 -24.83 10.50
N ASP A 288 -7.40 -24.68 11.81
CA ASP A 288 -8.04 -23.48 12.37
C ASP A 288 -7.08 -22.30 12.23
N PHE A 289 -7.20 -21.56 11.13
CA PHE A 289 -6.32 -20.47 10.73
C PHE A 289 -7.07 -19.15 10.67
N SER A 290 -6.67 -18.20 11.50
CA SER A 290 -7.24 -16.84 11.52
C SER A 290 -6.14 -15.81 11.28
N VAL A 291 -6.48 -14.74 10.55
CA VAL A 291 -5.55 -13.65 10.19
C VAL A 291 -6.06 -12.32 10.73
N ILE A 292 -5.20 -11.56 11.39
CA ILE A 292 -5.54 -10.18 11.78
C ILE A 292 -5.60 -9.27 10.56
N GLN A 293 -6.60 -8.40 10.51
CA GLN A 293 -6.80 -7.40 9.45
C GLN A 293 -7.23 -6.07 10.07
N THR A 294 -7.13 -5.00 9.29
CA THR A 294 -7.58 -3.64 9.64
C THR A 294 -8.70 -3.14 8.72
N PHE A 295 -8.98 -3.89 7.68
CA PHE A 295 -9.99 -3.55 6.68
C PHE A 295 -10.53 -4.81 6.00
N SER A 296 -11.80 -4.75 5.61
CA SER A 296 -12.40 -5.74 4.71
C SER A 296 -13.44 -5.05 3.84
N PHE A 297 -13.38 -5.27 2.53
CA PHE A 297 -14.39 -4.80 1.58
C PHE A 297 -15.80 -5.35 1.90
N PHE A 298 -15.88 -6.51 2.54
CA PHE A 298 -17.15 -7.13 2.94
C PHE A 298 -17.85 -6.42 4.13
N ARG A 299 -17.11 -5.57 4.87
CA ARG A 299 -17.65 -4.78 6.00
C ARG A 299 -17.68 -3.28 5.70
N ALA A 300 -17.08 -2.85 4.62
CA ALA A 300 -16.98 -1.44 4.25
C ALA A 300 -18.31 -0.91 3.71
N ASP A 301 -18.47 0.40 3.75
CA ASP A 301 -19.63 1.10 3.17
C ASP A 301 -19.75 0.79 1.66
N PRO A 302 -20.91 0.26 1.19
CA PRO A 302 -21.06 -0.18 -0.20
C PRO A 302 -20.87 0.95 -1.23
N ALA A 303 -21.18 2.21 -0.90
CA ALA A 303 -21.00 3.33 -1.80
C ALA A 303 -19.50 3.67 -1.96
N ARG A 304 -18.73 3.59 -0.87
CA ARG A 304 -17.27 3.78 -0.90
C ARG A 304 -16.57 2.65 -1.66
N VAL A 305 -17.00 1.42 -1.45
CA VAL A 305 -16.50 0.25 -2.19
C VAL A 305 -16.75 0.40 -3.68
N ARG A 306 -17.95 0.80 -4.08
CA ARG A 306 -18.31 1.02 -5.49
C ARG A 306 -17.42 2.09 -6.13
N ARG A 307 -17.24 3.24 -5.44
CA ARG A 307 -16.36 4.31 -5.91
C ARG A 307 -14.91 3.82 -6.13
N PHE A 308 -14.37 3.05 -5.20
CA PHE A 308 -13.06 2.42 -5.36
C PHE A 308 -13.01 1.50 -6.57
N LEU A 309 -13.99 0.58 -6.72
CA LEU A 309 -14.04 -0.37 -7.84
C LEU A 309 -14.17 0.33 -9.19
N ASP A 310 -15.00 1.38 -9.28
CA ASP A 310 -15.15 2.19 -10.50
C ASP A 310 -13.82 2.85 -10.91
N SER A 311 -13.02 3.27 -9.94
CA SER A 311 -11.70 3.86 -10.18
C SER A 311 -10.64 2.81 -10.48
N ALA A 312 -10.64 1.69 -9.75
CA ALA A 312 -9.74 0.56 -9.98
C ALA A 312 -9.95 -0.07 -11.38
N ALA A 313 -11.20 -0.15 -11.84
CA ALA A 313 -11.54 -0.67 -13.16
C ALA A 313 -10.98 0.16 -14.33
N LYS A 314 -10.64 1.43 -14.12
CA LYS A 314 -10.02 2.30 -15.14
C LYS A 314 -8.52 2.03 -15.31
N VAL A 315 -7.88 1.47 -14.29
CA VAL A 315 -6.41 1.31 -14.21
C VAL A 315 -5.96 -0.14 -14.13
N SER A 316 -6.91 -1.08 -14.02
CA SER A 316 -6.64 -2.51 -13.86
C SER A 316 -7.80 -3.38 -14.36
N ASN A 317 -7.64 -4.71 -14.23
CA ASN A 317 -8.70 -5.69 -14.55
C ASN A 317 -9.61 -6.01 -13.35
N VAL A 318 -9.48 -5.31 -12.22
CA VAL A 318 -10.33 -5.49 -11.04
C VAL A 318 -11.75 -5.02 -11.35
N ARG A 319 -12.74 -5.89 -11.09
CA ARG A 319 -14.18 -5.59 -11.29
C ARG A 319 -15.00 -5.86 -10.04
N ARG A 320 -14.55 -6.75 -9.18
CA ARG A 320 -15.21 -7.18 -7.96
C ARG A 320 -14.24 -7.14 -6.80
N ILE A 321 -14.75 -7.11 -5.57
CA ILE A 321 -13.92 -7.09 -4.35
C ILE A 321 -13.06 -8.35 -4.20
N GLU A 322 -13.53 -9.49 -4.72
CA GLU A 322 -12.79 -10.76 -4.71
C GLU A 322 -11.58 -10.75 -5.65
N ASP A 323 -11.56 -9.86 -6.64
CA ASP A 323 -10.44 -9.70 -7.56
C ASP A 323 -9.27 -8.93 -6.92
N VAL A 324 -9.50 -8.25 -5.78
CA VAL A 324 -8.48 -7.42 -5.11
C VAL A 324 -7.56 -8.30 -4.28
N LYS A 325 -6.39 -8.57 -4.79
CA LYS A 325 -5.29 -9.18 -4.03
C LYS A 325 -4.76 -8.20 -2.99
N GLY A 326 -4.52 -8.66 -1.75
CA GLY A 326 -4.02 -7.80 -0.67
C GLY A 326 -4.93 -6.61 -0.33
N PRO A 327 -6.20 -6.85 0.08
CA PRO A 327 -7.23 -5.81 0.25
C PRO A 327 -6.81 -4.65 1.16
N VAL A 328 -6.02 -4.92 2.21
CA VAL A 328 -5.55 -3.86 3.12
C VAL A 328 -4.57 -2.91 2.42
N GLY A 329 -3.61 -3.43 1.64
CA GLY A 329 -2.65 -2.59 0.91
C GLY A 329 -3.33 -1.67 -0.10
N ALA A 330 -4.29 -2.22 -0.86
CA ALA A 330 -5.05 -1.44 -1.83
C ALA A 330 -5.88 -0.33 -1.17
N ALA A 331 -6.63 -0.65 -0.10
CA ALA A 331 -7.49 0.31 0.57
C ALA A 331 -6.70 1.38 1.33
N HIS A 332 -5.62 1.00 2.01
CA HIS A 332 -4.77 1.96 2.72
C HIS A 332 -4.06 2.92 1.77
N ALA A 333 -3.48 2.40 0.69
CA ALA A 333 -2.80 3.23 -0.29
C ALA A 333 -3.76 4.17 -1.02
N TYR A 334 -4.98 3.72 -1.30
CA TYR A 334 -6.03 4.56 -1.86
C TYR A 334 -6.35 5.75 -0.93
N ASP A 335 -6.63 5.47 0.35
CA ASP A 335 -6.94 6.52 1.32
C ASP A 335 -5.74 7.44 1.57
N LEU A 336 -4.52 6.89 1.72
CA LEU A 336 -3.30 7.69 1.90
C LEU A 336 -3.04 8.63 0.72
N THR A 337 -3.32 8.18 -0.51
CA THR A 337 -3.16 9.02 -1.70
C THR A 337 -4.16 10.19 -1.69
N HIS A 338 -5.41 9.97 -1.31
CA HIS A 338 -6.40 11.03 -1.14
C HIS A 338 -6.03 12.00 -0.01
N ILE A 339 -5.58 11.46 1.13
CA ILE A 339 -5.12 12.27 2.29
C ILE A 339 -3.93 13.15 1.88
N LEU A 340 -2.97 12.58 1.15
CA LEU A 340 -1.79 13.30 0.66
C LEU A 340 -2.17 14.39 -0.36
N ALA A 341 -3.08 14.13 -1.28
CA ALA A 341 -3.57 15.12 -2.24
C ALA A 341 -4.22 16.32 -1.54
N LEU A 342 -5.07 16.06 -0.53
CA LEU A 342 -5.66 17.13 0.30
C LEU A 342 -4.59 17.94 1.05
N ALA A 343 -3.51 17.29 1.50
CA ALA A 343 -2.41 17.98 2.17
C ALA A 343 -1.59 18.84 1.20
N ILE A 344 -1.36 18.36 -0.03
CA ILE A 344 -0.70 19.12 -1.11
C ILE A 344 -1.52 20.38 -1.43
N ASP A 345 -2.82 20.24 -1.62
CA ASP A 345 -3.71 21.40 -1.88
C ASP A 345 -3.74 22.38 -0.72
N ARG A 346 -3.82 21.87 0.52
CA ARG A 346 -3.77 22.71 1.72
C ARG A 346 -2.44 23.44 1.90
N ALA A 347 -1.33 22.80 1.53
CA ALA A 347 -0.01 23.39 1.54
C ALA A 347 0.17 24.46 0.42
N GLY A 348 -0.62 24.36 -0.64
CA GLY A 348 -0.49 25.21 -1.86
C GLY A 348 0.86 25.03 -2.57
N SER A 349 1.56 23.92 -2.34
CA SER A 349 2.95 23.71 -2.75
C SER A 349 3.32 22.22 -2.77
N THR A 350 4.38 21.87 -3.51
CA THR A 350 5.04 20.56 -3.49
C THR A 350 6.20 20.51 -2.47
N ASP A 351 6.43 21.57 -1.72
CA ASP A 351 7.45 21.58 -0.67
C ASP A 351 7.13 20.55 0.41
N ARG A 352 8.06 19.63 0.64
CA ARG A 352 7.87 18.47 1.53
C ARG A 352 7.59 18.86 2.97
N LYS A 353 8.21 19.95 3.45
CA LYS A 353 7.97 20.45 4.80
C LYS A 353 6.57 21.03 4.90
N ALA A 354 6.15 21.85 3.94
CA ALA A 354 4.83 22.44 3.93
C ALA A 354 3.73 21.36 3.84
N VAL A 355 3.92 20.33 3.00
CA VAL A 355 2.99 19.19 2.88
C VAL A 355 2.96 18.36 4.16
N ARG A 356 4.11 18.10 4.81
CA ARG A 356 4.17 17.43 6.12
C ARG A 356 3.35 18.20 7.16
N ASP A 357 3.57 19.50 7.26
CA ASP A 357 2.87 20.35 8.22
C ASP A 357 1.36 20.42 7.92
N ALA A 358 0.97 20.32 6.64
CA ALA A 358 -0.42 20.23 6.22
C ALA A 358 -1.06 18.89 6.59
N LEU A 359 -0.34 17.76 6.43
CA LEU A 359 -0.81 16.42 6.84
C LEU A 359 -1.20 16.38 8.32
N GLU A 360 -0.40 17.02 9.19
CA GLU A 360 -0.65 17.08 10.63
C GLU A 360 -1.84 17.97 11.04
N ARG A 361 -2.36 18.77 10.10
CA ARG A 361 -3.43 19.76 10.35
C ARG A 361 -4.69 19.51 9.52
N LEU A 362 -4.77 18.39 8.81
CA LEU A 362 -6.00 18.04 8.11
C LEU A 362 -7.13 17.87 9.13
N GLY A 363 -8.32 18.29 8.74
CA GLY A 363 -9.54 18.04 9.50
C GLY A 363 -10.09 16.64 9.26
N THR A 364 -11.41 16.54 9.19
CA THR A 364 -12.08 15.26 8.89
C THR A 364 -11.89 14.88 7.42
N VAL A 365 -11.44 13.65 7.17
CA VAL A 365 -11.29 13.06 5.84
C VAL A 365 -12.13 11.80 5.74
N ARG A 366 -12.99 11.71 4.72
CA ARG A 366 -13.80 10.53 4.43
C ARG A 366 -13.05 9.61 3.47
N GLY A 367 -12.54 8.49 3.96
CA GLY A 367 -11.82 7.48 3.17
C GLY A 367 -12.66 6.25 2.88
N LEU A 368 -12.08 5.30 2.17
CA LEU A 368 -12.61 3.96 1.93
C LEU A 368 -12.62 3.13 3.23
N VAL A 369 -11.51 3.16 3.95
CA VAL A 369 -11.31 2.39 5.19
C VAL A 369 -12.19 2.91 6.30
N LYS A 370 -12.17 4.21 6.53
CA LYS A 370 -12.96 4.87 7.58
C LYS A 370 -13.10 6.37 7.32
N THR A 371 -13.82 7.04 8.20
CA THR A 371 -13.75 8.50 8.34
C THR A 371 -12.68 8.83 9.38
N TYR A 372 -11.67 9.58 8.99
CA TYR A 372 -10.57 10.04 9.85
C TYR A 372 -10.94 11.40 10.45
N ALA A 373 -10.65 11.62 11.74
CA ALA A 373 -11.00 12.87 12.41
C ALA A 373 -9.99 13.26 13.51
N PRO A 374 -8.82 13.81 13.20
CA PRO A 374 -8.10 13.88 11.93
C PRO A 374 -7.31 12.59 11.64
N PRO A 375 -6.79 12.40 10.40
CA PRO A 375 -5.95 11.25 10.08
C PRO A 375 -4.64 11.27 10.87
N PHE A 376 -3.98 12.42 10.94
CA PHE A 376 -2.71 12.61 11.62
C PHE A 376 -2.72 13.88 12.48
N THR A 377 -1.79 13.95 13.44
CA THR A 377 -1.52 15.14 14.26
C THR A 377 -0.02 15.24 14.50
N PRO A 378 0.52 16.39 14.97
CA PRO A 378 1.95 16.49 15.32
C PRO A 378 2.44 15.44 16.32
N ALA A 379 1.54 14.95 17.19
CA ALA A 379 1.84 13.92 18.19
C ALA A 379 1.54 12.48 17.72
N ARG A 380 0.87 12.32 16.57
CA ARG A 380 0.42 10.99 16.10
C ARG A 380 0.41 10.91 14.59
N HIS A 381 1.36 10.16 14.03
CA HIS A 381 1.44 9.85 12.60
C HIS A 381 0.84 8.49 12.24
N GLU A 382 0.00 7.94 13.11
CA GLU A 382 -0.75 6.69 12.94
C GLU A 382 -2.23 7.01 12.68
N ALA A 383 -2.78 6.54 11.57
CA ALA A 383 -4.17 6.80 11.21
C ALA A 383 -5.17 5.78 11.76
N LEU A 384 -4.70 4.59 12.14
CA LEU A 384 -5.53 3.50 12.69
C LEU A 384 -5.30 3.31 14.18
N GLY A 385 -6.31 2.81 14.86
CA GLY A 385 -6.31 2.44 16.27
C GLY A 385 -6.86 1.03 16.49
N PRO A 386 -7.07 0.62 17.74
CA PRO A 386 -7.54 -0.74 18.06
C PRO A 386 -8.96 -1.04 17.55
N GLY A 387 -9.78 0.00 17.30
CA GLY A 387 -11.16 -0.16 16.85
C GLY A 387 -11.30 -0.69 15.40
N GLU A 388 -10.26 -0.58 14.60
CA GLU A 388 -10.26 -1.06 13.22
C GLU A 388 -9.82 -2.53 13.10
N LEU A 389 -9.37 -3.16 14.19
CA LEU A 389 -8.82 -4.52 14.15
C LEU A 389 -9.93 -5.58 14.10
N LEU A 390 -9.86 -6.45 13.11
CA LEU A 390 -10.74 -7.59 12.95
C LEU A 390 -9.93 -8.88 12.69
N LEU A 391 -10.57 -10.02 12.87
CA LEU A 391 -10.03 -11.28 12.36
C LEU A 391 -10.71 -11.64 11.04
N ALA A 392 -9.94 -12.29 10.18
CA ALA A 392 -10.40 -12.80 8.91
C ALA A 392 -10.00 -14.28 8.76
N ARG A 393 -10.65 -14.96 7.84
CA ARG A 393 -10.34 -16.34 7.44
C ARG A 393 -10.41 -16.47 5.92
N TYR A 394 -9.75 -17.46 5.39
CA TYR A 394 -9.85 -17.78 3.97
C TYR A 394 -11.01 -18.74 3.72
N ARG A 395 -11.85 -18.43 2.73
CA ARG A 395 -12.81 -19.37 2.15
C ARG A 395 -12.08 -20.40 1.28
N ALA A 396 -12.80 -21.46 0.88
CA ALA A 396 -12.26 -22.51 0.01
C ALA A 396 -11.80 -22.00 -1.36
N ASP A 397 -12.38 -20.90 -1.83
CA ASP A 397 -12.00 -20.22 -3.07
C ASP A 397 -10.78 -19.28 -2.92
N GLY A 398 -10.15 -19.26 -1.74
CA GLY A 398 -8.99 -18.43 -1.43
C GLY A 398 -9.31 -16.97 -1.10
N VAL A 399 -10.57 -16.59 -1.07
CA VAL A 399 -10.97 -15.21 -0.73
C VAL A 399 -10.92 -15.00 0.78
N LEU A 400 -10.25 -13.93 1.21
CA LEU A 400 -10.15 -13.52 2.60
C LEU A 400 -11.42 -12.78 3.03
N VAL A 401 -12.15 -13.34 3.98
CA VAL A 401 -13.41 -12.77 4.50
C VAL A 401 -13.32 -12.57 6.01
N PRO A 402 -14.08 -11.62 6.59
CA PRO A 402 -14.15 -11.49 8.04
C PRO A 402 -14.52 -12.83 8.69
N ALA A 403 -13.78 -13.21 9.74
CA ALA A 403 -14.22 -14.28 10.62
C ALA A 403 -15.49 -13.79 11.34
N GLY A 404 -16.47 -14.68 11.53
CA GLY A 404 -17.58 -14.39 12.44
C GLY A 404 -17.04 -14.11 13.85
N ASP A 405 -17.71 -13.22 14.55
CA ASP A 405 -17.41 -12.91 15.96
C ASP A 405 -17.62 -14.11 16.85
#